data_c53bfb0e8acd4f613c5b794cb16d09e0
#
_entry.id   c53bfb0e8acd4f613c5b794cb16d09e0
#
_cell.length_a   1.000
_cell.length_b   1.000
_cell.length_c   1.000
_cell.angle_alpha   90.00
_cell.angle_beta   90.00
_cell.angle_gamma   90.00
#
_symmetry.space_group_name_H-M   'P 1'
#
loop_
_entity.id
_entity.type
_entity.pdbx_description
1 polymer ?
#
loop_
_entity_poly.entity_id
_entity_poly.type
_entity_poly.pdbx_seq_one_letter_code
_entity_poly.pdbx_strand_id
1 'polypeptide(L)'
;MNAPEVPSPPPSEPPAGGPAAAAAAPGEPARRGSPKARAMTRAAVRHAAPFLLWIGAMLAGQLFHLVPSSATEEAASVDLLSDAGLYAVQTALCLGALLLLRPWRHHPGAFRPAHVLPALAVGAAVFALWALPGAEFWQGLLPWDGGRDLAKAAAEAEARYAPAATGWPLFAVHLLGTGVAIAFAEEFFWRAYLLRAVRTPDFLDIPVGAFHAPSFLAVAAVFAAEHGSLAVPGFLAGLAYGILFVRTRDVWAACLAHAATNLALGAYVLATGHWEFW
;
A
#
# COMPACT_ATOMS: atom_id res chain seq x y z
N MET A 1 27.79 31.75 77.20
CA MET A 1 28.49 30.69 76.46
C MET A 1 27.68 30.48 75.13
N ASN A 2 28.15 31.11 74.09
CA ASN A 2 27.52 30.96 72.75
C ASN A 2 28.17 29.75 72.09
N ALA A 3 27.33 28.82 71.57
CA ALA A 3 27.78 27.68 70.81
C ALA A 3 28.23 28.17 69.39
N PRO A 4 29.22 27.58 68.74
CA PRO A 4 29.68 27.98 67.44
C PRO A 4 28.70 27.56 66.38
N GLU A 5 28.36 28.49 65.50
CA GLU A 5 27.58 28.24 64.23
C GLU A 5 28.39 27.33 63.33
N VAL A 6 27.75 26.20 62.89
CA VAL A 6 28.25 25.33 61.81
C VAL A 6 27.85 25.94 60.46
N PRO A 7 28.81 26.20 59.57
CA PRO A 7 28.45 26.76 58.22
C PRO A 7 27.72 25.70 57.41
N SER A 8 26.66 26.15 56.75
CA SER A 8 25.86 25.34 55.81
C SER A 8 26.70 24.89 54.61
N PRO A 9 26.51 23.66 54.11
CA PRO A 9 27.19 23.20 52.92
C PRO A 9 26.75 23.99 51.68
N PRO A 10 27.64 24.18 50.67
CA PRO A 10 27.31 24.86 49.44
C PRO A 10 26.24 24.06 48.67
N PRO A 11 25.40 24.75 47.86
CA PRO A 11 24.40 24.09 47.05
C PRO A 11 25.06 23.14 46.03
N SER A 12 24.55 21.90 46.01
CA SER A 12 24.96 20.89 45.02
C SER A 12 24.70 21.38 43.58
N GLU A 13 25.73 21.39 42.76
CA GLU A 13 25.61 21.61 41.33
C GLU A 13 24.62 20.61 40.71
N PRO A 14 23.72 21.06 39.79
CA PRO A 14 22.87 20.16 39.06
C PRO A 14 23.75 19.21 38.22
N PRO A 15 23.34 17.94 38.04
CA PRO A 15 24.11 16.99 37.25
C PRO A 15 24.27 17.52 35.81
N ALA A 16 25.51 17.56 35.34
CA ALA A 16 25.86 17.89 33.99
C ALA A 16 24.97 17.10 33.02
N GLY A 17 24.14 17.81 32.26
CA GLY A 17 23.30 17.20 31.22
C GLY A 17 24.18 16.38 30.30
N GLY A 18 23.95 15.06 30.26
CA GLY A 18 24.54 14.19 29.26
C GLY A 18 24.26 14.76 27.87
N PRO A 19 25.12 14.54 26.87
CA PRO A 19 24.95 15.08 25.55
C PRO A 19 23.59 14.68 25.02
N ALA A 20 22.70 15.64 24.83
CA ALA A 20 21.49 15.44 24.05
C ALA A 20 21.93 14.80 22.73
N ALA A 21 21.40 13.62 22.42
CA ALA A 21 21.66 12.96 21.17
C ALA A 21 21.27 13.94 20.04
N ALA A 22 22.28 14.63 19.54
CA ALA A 22 22.12 15.53 18.39
C ALA A 22 21.52 14.68 17.27
N ALA A 23 20.30 14.99 16.88
CA ALA A 23 19.70 14.42 15.68
C ALA A 23 20.70 14.67 14.56
N ALA A 24 21.31 13.60 14.04
CA ALA A 24 22.28 13.70 12.97
C ALA A 24 21.64 14.54 11.84
N ALA A 25 22.28 15.65 11.50
CA ALA A 25 21.87 16.46 10.37
C ALA A 25 21.74 15.55 9.14
N PRO A 26 20.71 15.71 8.31
CA PRO A 26 20.60 14.93 7.08
C PRO A 26 21.89 15.14 6.27
N GLY A 27 22.60 14.01 6.01
CA GLY A 27 23.83 14.03 5.25
C GLY A 27 23.61 14.68 3.89
N GLU A 28 24.66 15.33 3.36
CA GLU A 28 24.63 15.97 2.04
C GLU A 28 24.13 14.98 0.98
N PRO A 29 23.17 15.36 0.09
CA PRO A 29 22.58 14.44 -0.86
C PRO A 29 23.65 13.83 -1.78
N ALA A 30 23.55 12.54 -2.05
CA ALA A 30 24.54 11.83 -2.83
C ALA A 30 24.70 12.44 -4.23
N ARG A 31 25.91 12.78 -4.63
CA ARG A 31 26.21 13.31 -5.96
C ARG A 31 25.74 12.32 -7.03
N ARG A 32 25.10 12.82 -8.11
CA ARG A 32 24.66 11.99 -9.25
C ARG A 32 25.82 11.11 -9.75
N GLY A 33 25.56 9.81 -9.95
CA GLY A 33 26.55 8.83 -10.40
C GLY A 33 27.45 8.25 -9.31
N SER A 34 27.36 8.69 -8.05
CA SER A 34 28.09 8.07 -6.93
C SER A 34 27.61 6.63 -6.66
N PRO A 35 28.43 5.77 -6.01
CA PRO A 35 28.00 4.44 -5.61
C PRO A 35 26.72 4.48 -4.74
N LYS A 36 26.61 5.44 -3.83
CA LYS A 36 25.42 5.65 -2.99
C LYS A 36 24.20 6.00 -3.86
N ALA A 37 24.30 6.95 -4.78
CA ALA A 37 23.20 7.32 -5.66
C ALA A 37 22.72 6.12 -6.51
N ARG A 38 23.63 5.32 -7.04
CA ARG A 38 23.28 4.09 -7.78
C ARG A 38 22.58 3.05 -6.89
N ALA A 39 23.00 2.91 -5.63
CA ALA A 39 22.36 2.02 -4.67
C ALA A 39 20.93 2.49 -4.34
N MET A 40 20.71 3.80 -4.12
CA MET A 40 19.40 4.39 -3.90
C MET A 40 18.48 4.20 -5.10
N THR A 41 18.96 4.45 -6.32
CA THR A 41 18.18 4.23 -7.56
C THR A 41 17.75 2.76 -7.69
N ARG A 42 18.67 1.81 -7.46
CA ARG A 42 18.33 0.37 -7.50
C ARG A 42 17.29 0.00 -6.42
N ALA A 43 17.41 0.56 -5.24
CA ALA A 43 16.44 0.34 -4.17
C ALA A 43 15.07 0.94 -4.53
N ALA A 44 15.03 2.15 -5.07
CA ALA A 44 13.79 2.78 -5.54
C ALA A 44 13.09 1.93 -6.60
N VAL A 45 13.83 1.46 -7.62
CA VAL A 45 13.28 0.55 -8.64
C VAL A 45 12.72 -0.73 -8.03
N ARG A 46 13.42 -1.34 -7.08
CA ARG A 46 12.94 -2.57 -6.42
C ARG A 46 11.62 -2.39 -5.69
N HIS A 47 11.41 -1.24 -5.08
CA HIS A 47 10.18 -0.95 -4.33
C HIS A 47 9.04 -0.47 -5.23
N ALA A 48 9.35 0.31 -6.25
CA ALA A 48 8.34 0.96 -7.07
C ALA A 48 7.91 0.14 -8.29
N ALA A 49 8.83 -0.60 -8.93
CA ALA A 49 8.54 -1.27 -10.18
C ALA A 49 7.41 -2.31 -10.11
N PRO A 50 7.25 -3.14 -9.06
CA PRO A 50 6.13 -4.08 -9.01
C PRO A 50 4.76 -3.39 -9.09
N PHE A 51 4.57 -2.30 -8.33
CA PHE A 51 3.35 -1.50 -8.36
C PHE A 51 3.19 -0.75 -9.69
N LEU A 52 4.24 -0.09 -10.18
CA LEU A 52 4.19 0.67 -11.44
C LEU A 52 3.95 -0.24 -12.65
N LEU A 53 4.45 -1.47 -12.65
CA LEU A 53 4.14 -2.46 -13.68
C LEU A 53 2.67 -2.89 -13.62
N TRP A 54 2.11 -3.04 -12.41
CA TRP A 54 0.69 -3.31 -12.24
C TRP A 54 -0.17 -2.19 -12.86
N ILE A 55 0.08 -0.94 -12.46
CA ILE A 55 -0.64 0.23 -12.99
C ILE A 55 -0.42 0.37 -14.50
N GLY A 56 0.82 0.21 -14.97
CA GLY A 56 1.14 0.29 -16.39
C GLY A 56 0.41 -0.78 -17.23
N ALA A 57 0.33 -2.02 -16.74
CA ALA A 57 -0.40 -3.09 -17.41
C ALA A 57 -1.92 -2.82 -17.43
N MET A 58 -2.47 -2.30 -16.32
CA MET A 58 -3.87 -1.88 -16.24
C MET A 58 -4.20 -0.79 -17.29
N LEU A 59 -3.38 0.26 -17.36
CA LEU A 59 -3.55 1.35 -18.33
C LEU A 59 -3.38 0.85 -19.77
N ALA A 60 -2.42 -0.04 -20.03
CA ALA A 60 -2.22 -0.64 -21.35
C ALA A 60 -3.44 -1.48 -21.76
N GLY A 61 -4.04 -2.25 -20.84
CA GLY A 61 -5.27 -2.98 -21.07
C GLY A 61 -6.44 -2.07 -21.45
N GLN A 62 -6.61 -0.97 -20.71
CA GLN A 62 -7.64 0.03 -21.04
C GLN A 62 -7.44 0.64 -22.44
N LEU A 63 -6.20 0.97 -22.80
CA LEU A 63 -5.88 1.49 -24.14
C LEU A 63 -6.11 0.44 -25.23
N PHE A 64 -5.84 -0.84 -24.95
CA PHE A 64 -6.08 -1.94 -25.87
C PHE A 64 -7.56 -2.08 -26.22
N HIS A 65 -8.47 -1.94 -25.25
CA HIS A 65 -9.92 -1.98 -25.48
C HIS A 65 -10.48 -0.76 -26.24
N LEU A 66 -9.71 0.32 -26.35
CA LEU A 66 -10.08 1.46 -27.22
C LEU A 66 -9.80 1.21 -28.70
N VAL A 67 -9.02 0.17 -29.05
CA VAL A 67 -8.75 -0.20 -30.45
C VAL A 67 -9.82 -1.21 -30.89
N PRO A 68 -10.63 -0.89 -31.92
CA PRO A 68 -11.65 -1.81 -32.42
C PRO A 68 -10.99 -3.13 -32.86
N SER A 69 -11.38 -4.24 -32.25
CA SER A 69 -10.94 -5.57 -32.66
C SER A 69 -11.79 -6.05 -33.84
N SER A 70 -11.16 -6.40 -34.95
CA SER A 70 -11.78 -7.12 -36.07
C SER A 70 -11.69 -8.64 -35.94
N ALA A 71 -11.40 -9.15 -34.73
CA ALA A 71 -11.19 -10.58 -34.51
C ALA A 71 -12.53 -11.34 -34.43
N THR A 72 -12.68 -12.30 -35.33
CA THR A 72 -13.74 -13.29 -35.39
C THR A 72 -13.78 -14.18 -34.18
N GLU A 73 -14.99 -14.43 -33.66
CA GLU A 73 -15.29 -15.39 -32.61
C GLU A 73 -14.91 -16.81 -33.04
N GLU A 74 -13.76 -17.30 -32.61
CA GLU A 74 -13.49 -18.75 -32.55
C GLU A 74 -12.27 -19.04 -31.69
N ALA A 75 -12.48 -19.67 -30.56
CA ALA A 75 -11.73 -20.76 -29.92
C ALA A 75 -11.76 -20.69 -28.39
N ALA A 76 -12.10 -21.82 -27.76
CA ALA A 76 -12.07 -22.08 -26.32
C ALA A 76 -10.62 -22.27 -25.78
N SER A 77 -9.70 -21.42 -26.15
CA SER A 77 -8.43 -21.20 -25.49
C SER A 77 -8.60 -20.06 -24.49
N VAL A 78 -7.91 -20.09 -23.36
CA VAL A 78 -7.85 -18.95 -22.44
C VAL A 78 -7.48 -17.73 -23.28
N ASP A 79 -8.47 -16.90 -23.59
CA ASP A 79 -8.23 -15.70 -24.36
C ASP A 79 -7.45 -14.73 -23.48
N LEU A 80 -6.12 -14.72 -23.68
CA LEU A 80 -5.23 -13.82 -22.95
C LEU A 80 -5.51 -12.35 -23.23
N LEU A 81 -6.31 -12.04 -24.25
CA LEU A 81 -6.74 -10.69 -24.60
C LEU A 81 -8.10 -10.34 -23.98
N SER A 82 -8.77 -11.31 -23.36
CA SER A 82 -9.93 -11.02 -22.51
C SER A 82 -9.50 -10.21 -21.27
N ASP A 83 -10.44 -9.49 -20.68
CA ASP A 83 -10.20 -8.75 -19.44
C ASP A 83 -9.62 -9.62 -18.34
N ALA A 84 -10.13 -10.84 -18.17
CA ALA A 84 -9.64 -11.80 -17.17
C ALA A 84 -8.23 -12.31 -17.54
N GLY A 85 -7.94 -12.51 -18.81
CA GLY A 85 -6.60 -12.90 -19.29
C GLY A 85 -5.60 -11.76 -19.10
N LEU A 86 -5.93 -10.54 -19.45
CA LEU A 86 -5.09 -9.36 -19.23
C LEU A 86 -4.81 -9.15 -17.74
N TYR A 87 -5.80 -9.37 -16.88
CA TYR A 87 -5.61 -9.32 -15.45
C TYR A 87 -4.66 -10.42 -14.93
N ALA A 88 -4.75 -11.63 -15.48
CA ALA A 88 -3.81 -12.71 -15.15
C ALA A 88 -2.36 -12.35 -15.55
N VAL A 89 -2.17 -11.76 -16.72
CA VAL A 89 -0.86 -11.22 -17.15
C VAL A 89 -0.36 -10.13 -16.20
N GLN A 90 -1.22 -9.18 -15.85
CA GLN A 90 -0.93 -8.12 -14.90
C GLN A 90 -0.48 -8.67 -13.52
N THR A 91 -1.22 -9.66 -13.01
CA THR A 91 -0.87 -10.38 -11.77
C THR A 91 0.49 -11.07 -11.87
N ALA A 92 0.74 -11.78 -12.98
CA ALA A 92 2.01 -12.46 -13.22
C ALA A 92 3.20 -11.50 -13.32
N LEU A 93 3.03 -10.36 -13.98
CA LEU A 93 4.06 -9.31 -14.07
C LEU A 93 4.37 -8.72 -12.69
N CYS A 94 3.35 -8.42 -11.89
CA CYS A 94 3.52 -7.90 -10.53
C CYS A 94 4.26 -8.89 -9.62
N LEU A 95 3.78 -10.15 -9.58
CA LEU A 95 4.42 -11.21 -8.79
C LEU A 95 5.85 -11.49 -9.27
N GLY A 96 6.05 -11.59 -10.58
CA GLY A 96 7.38 -11.76 -11.17
C GLY A 96 8.32 -10.64 -10.76
N ALA A 97 7.86 -9.38 -10.84
CA ALA A 97 8.65 -8.22 -10.42
C ALA A 97 8.95 -8.27 -8.90
N LEU A 98 7.98 -8.60 -8.05
CA LEU A 98 8.20 -8.77 -6.60
C LEU A 98 9.27 -9.83 -6.33
N LEU A 99 9.17 -11.00 -6.96
CA LEU A 99 10.10 -12.12 -6.75
C LEU A 99 11.50 -11.88 -7.32
N LEU A 100 11.62 -11.19 -8.45
CA LEU A 100 12.92 -10.87 -9.07
C LEU A 100 13.62 -9.70 -8.37
N LEU A 101 12.88 -8.62 -8.09
CA LEU A 101 13.44 -7.40 -7.53
C LEU A 101 13.62 -7.48 -6.01
N ARG A 102 12.81 -8.28 -5.32
CA ARG A 102 12.94 -8.60 -3.88
C ARG A 102 13.06 -7.34 -3.01
N PRO A 103 12.07 -6.43 -2.99
CA PRO A 103 12.13 -5.20 -2.21
C PRO A 103 12.36 -5.45 -0.71
N TRP A 104 11.91 -6.59 -0.19
CA TRP A 104 12.09 -6.98 1.22
C TRP A 104 13.55 -7.12 1.66
N ARG A 105 14.51 -7.23 0.74
CA ARG A 105 15.95 -7.26 1.09
C ARG A 105 16.44 -5.98 1.77
N HIS A 106 15.71 -4.87 1.60
CA HIS A 106 15.97 -3.62 2.29
C HIS A 106 15.24 -3.48 3.64
N HIS A 107 14.51 -4.53 4.03
CA HIS A 107 13.74 -4.60 5.27
C HIS A 107 14.15 -5.86 6.05
N PRO A 108 15.38 -5.86 6.65
CA PRO A 108 15.86 -6.98 7.44
C PRO A 108 14.96 -7.14 8.67
N GLY A 109 14.41 -8.30 8.81
CA GLY A 109 13.46 -8.67 9.85
C GLY A 109 12.33 -9.45 9.22
N ALA A 110 12.26 -10.75 9.52
CA ALA A 110 11.13 -11.56 9.12
C ALA A 110 9.87 -10.99 9.78
N PHE A 111 8.75 -11.27 9.17
CA PHE A 111 7.43 -11.08 9.74
C PHE A 111 7.41 -11.49 11.24
N ARG A 112 7.04 -10.58 12.10
CA ARG A 112 7.05 -10.83 13.55
C ARG A 112 5.70 -11.40 13.99
N PRO A 113 5.65 -12.58 14.62
CA PRO A 113 4.38 -13.16 15.08
C PRO A 113 3.54 -12.23 15.96
N ALA A 114 4.19 -11.39 16.78
CA ALA A 114 3.51 -10.40 17.60
C ALA A 114 2.73 -9.34 16.81
N HIS A 115 3.04 -9.15 15.53
CA HIS A 115 2.35 -8.19 14.66
C HIS A 115 1.18 -8.80 13.87
N VAL A 116 0.99 -10.13 13.91
CA VAL A 116 -0.10 -10.81 13.18
C VAL A 116 -1.47 -10.33 13.67
N LEU A 117 -1.72 -10.41 14.95
CA LEU A 117 -3.02 -10.04 15.50
C LEU A 117 -3.36 -8.56 15.29
N PRO A 118 -2.45 -7.60 15.57
CA PRO A 118 -2.66 -6.19 15.20
C PRO A 118 -2.93 -5.98 13.70
N ALA A 119 -2.20 -6.68 12.83
CA ALA A 119 -2.39 -6.58 11.38
C ALA A 119 -3.78 -7.08 10.96
N LEU A 120 -4.18 -8.26 11.43
CA LEU A 120 -5.52 -8.81 11.15
C LEU A 120 -6.64 -7.93 11.72
N ALA A 121 -6.45 -7.36 12.91
CA ALA A 121 -7.42 -6.44 13.51
C ALA A 121 -7.58 -5.15 12.66
N VAL A 122 -6.47 -4.58 12.19
CA VAL A 122 -6.50 -3.42 11.27
C VAL A 122 -7.15 -3.81 9.94
N GLY A 123 -6.78 -4.96 9.36
CA GLY A 123 -7.38 -5.46 8.13
C GLY A 123 -8.90 -5.64 8.24
N ALA A 124 -9.36 -6.25 9.33
CA ALA A 124 -10.79 -6.43 9.59
C ALA A 124 -11.51 -5.08 9.81
N ALA A 125 -10.89 -4.14 10.52
CA ALA A 125 -11.46 -2.81 10.73
C ALA A 125 -11.58 -2.03 9.41
N VAL A 126 -10.57 -2.10 8.54
CA VAL A 126 -10.61 -1.46 7.21
C VAL A 126 -11.64 -2.15 6.32
N PHE A 127 -11.72 -3.48 6.32
CA PHE A 127 -12.78 -4.20 5.62
C PHE A 127 -14.18 -3.74 6.07
N ALA A 128 -14.42 -3.69 7.39
CA ALA A 128 -15.70 -3.23 7.93
C ALA A 128 -16.00 -1.77 7.54
N LEU A 129 -14.99 -0.91 7.55
CA LEU A 129 -15.09 0.47 7.08
C LEU A 129 -15.55 0.55 5.62
N TRP A 130 -15.01 -0.29 4.74
CA TRP A 130 -15.36 -0.29 3.32
C TRP A 130 -16.76 -0.85 3.07
N ALA A 131 -17.06 -2.03 3.65
CA ALA A 131 -18.23 -2.82 3.31
C ALA A 131 -19.51 -2.34 4.02
N LEU A 132 -19.45 -2.01 5.33
CA LEU A 132 -20.67 -1.78 6.12
C LEU A 132 -21.45 -0.52 5.73
N PRO A 133 -20.83 0.64 5.40
CA PRO A 133 -21.60 1.80 4.96
C PRO A 133 -22.18 1.67 3.55
N GLY A 134 -21.58 0.80 2.73
CA GLY A 134 -21.90 0.66 1.30
C GLY A 134 -21.20 1.69 0.40
N ALA A 135 -21.04 1.35 -0.87
CA ALA A 135 -20.34 2.19 -1.85
C ALA A 135 -21.09 3.52 -2.10
N GLU A 136 -22.41 3.50 -2.13
CA GLU A 136 -23.25 4.70 -2.31
C GLU A 136 -23.02 5.75 -1.22
N PHE A 137 -22.91 5.31 0.04
CA PHE A 137 -22.63 6.20 1.16
C PHE A 137 -21.30 6.93 0.95
N TRP A 138 -20.25 6.20 0.60
CA TRP A 138 -18.91 6.77 0.42
C TRP A 138 -18.84 7.71 -0.78
N GLN A 139 -19.45 7.32 -1.91
CA GLN A 139 -19.53 8.16 -3.09
C GLN A 139 -20.31 9.45 -2.82
N GLY A 140 -21.37 9.38 -2.00
CA GLY A 140 -22.16 10.53 -1.61
C GLY A 140 -21.39 11.57 -0.78
N LEU A 141 -20.36 11.15 -0.04
CA LEU A 141 -19.51 12.07 0.74
C LEU A 141 -18.56 12.90 -0.12
N LEU A 142 -18.03 12.31 -1.18
CA LEU A 142 -17.09 12.96 -2.08
C LEU A 142 -17.26 12.40 -3.50
N PRO A 143 -18.07 13.03 -4.35
CA PRO A 143 -18.27 12.61 -5.75
C PRO A 143 -17.07 13.00 -6.59
N TRP A 144 -15.92 12.38 -6.31
CA TRP A 144 -14.60 12.69 -6.89
C TRP A 144 -14.58 12.58 -8.41
N ASP A 145 -15.29 11.62 -8.97
CA ASP A 145 -15.35 11.27 -10.39
C ASP A 145 -16.64 11.70 -11.09
N GLY A 146 -17.35 12.68 -10.51
CA GLY A 146 -18.63 13.15 -11.04
C GLY A 146 -19.83 12.25 -10.76
N GLY A 147 -19.65 11.24 -9.89
CA GLY A 147 -20.70 10.26 -9.53
C GLY A 147 -20.70 9.09 -10.51
N ARG A 148 -19.80 8.11 -10.28
CA ARG A 148 -19.78 6.85 -11.03
C ARG A 148 -21.13 6.13 -10.89
N ASP A 149 -21.67 5.64 -11.97
CA ASP A 149 -22.82 4.74 -11.95
C ASP A 149 -22.41 3.40 -11.34
N LEU A 150 -22.71 3.23 -10.03
CA LEU A 150 -22.31 2.05 -9.27
C LEU A 150 -23.01 0.79 -9.76
N ALA A 151 -24.27 0.88 -10.21
CA ALA A 151 -25.01 -0.28 -10.71
C ALA A 151 -24.38 -0.76 -12.04
N LYS A 152 -24.03 0.16 -12.94
CA LYS A 152 -23.30 -0.17 -14.16
C LYS A 152 -21.92 -0.75 -13.86
N ALA A 153 -21.19 -0.14 -12.92
CA ALA A 153 -19.88 -0.63 -12.50
C ALA A 153 -19.94 -2.04 -11.92
N ALA A 154 -20.95 -2.33 -11.08
CA ALA A 154 -21.17 -3.65 -10.52
C ALA A 154 -21.47 -4.68 -11.61
N ALA A 155 -22.37 -4.36 -12.55
CA ALA A 155 -22.70 -5.26 -13.65
C ALA A 155 -21.49 -5.55 -14.56
N GLU A 156 -20.66 -4.54 -14.86
CA GLU A 156 -19.42 -4.71 -15.64
C GLU A 156 -18.40 -5.57 -14.90
N ALA A 157 -18.21 -5.35 -13.58
CA ALA A 157 -17.29 -6.14 -12.76
C ALA A 157 -17.76 -7.59 -12.63
N GLU A 158 -19.05 -7.83 -12.43
CA GLU A 158 -19.64 -9.17 -12.39
C GLU A 158 -19.42 -9.92 -13.69
N ALA A 159 -19.78 -9.31 -14.83
CA ALA A 159 -19.58 -9.89 -16.15
C ALA A 159 -18.12 -10.18 -16.47
N ARG A 160 -17.20 -9.43 -15.90
CA ARG A 160 -15.75 -9.51 -16.16
C ARG A 160 -15.04 -10.50 -15.24
N TYR A 161 -15.48 -10.68 -13.99
CA TYR A 161 -14.71 -11.37 -12.97
C TYR A 161 -15.47 -12.46 -12.21
N ALA A 162 -16.81 -12.52 -12.28
CA ALA A 162 -17.56 -13.53 -11.56
C ALA A 162 -17.19 -14.96 -12.01
N PRO A 163 -17.17 -15.94 -11.09
CA PRO A 163 -16.86 -17.33 -11.45
C PRO A 163 -17.79 -17.91 -12.50
N ALA A 164 -19.03 -17.41 -12.57
CA ALA A 164 -20.00 -17.80 -13.60
C ALA A 164 -19.61 -17.32 -15.00
N ALA A 165 -18.90 -16.18 -15.10
CA ALA A 165 -18.46 -15.60 -16.37
C ALA A 165 -17.09 -16.13 -16.81
N THR A 166 -16.12 -16.25 -15.87
CA THR A 166 -14.71 -16.54 -16.19
C THR A 166 -14.22 -17.89 -15.71
N GLY A 167 -15.01 -18.60 -14.92
CA GLY A 167 -14.62 -19.83 -14.25
C GLY A 167 -13.80 -19.61 -12.99
N TRP A 168 -13.82 -20.59 -12.09
CA TRP A 168 -13.14 -20.53 -10.80
C TRP A 168 -11.61 -20.31 -10.87
N PRO A 169 -10.87 -20.87 -11.85
CA PRO A 169 -9.43 -20.62 -11.94
C PRO A 169 -9.08 -19.16 -12.15
N LEU A 170 -9.75 -18.46 -13.07
CA LEU A 170 -9.49 -17.04 -13.33
C LEU A 170 -9.97 -16.15 -12.19
N PHE A 171 -11.12 -16.47 -11.57
CA PHE A 171 -11.56 -15.81 -10.35
C PHE A 171 -10.52 -15.93 -9.23
N ALA A 172 -9.96 -17.14 -9.01
CA ALA A 172 -8.92 -17.34 -8.01
C ALA A 172 -7.65 -16.54 -8.32
N VAL A 173 -7.26 -16.44 -9.60
CA VAL A 173 -6.14 -15.58 -10.02
C VAL A 173 -6.45 -14.10 -9.71
N HIS A 174 -7.67 -13.65 -10.00
CA HIS A 174 -8.09 -12.28 -9.67
C HIS A 174 -8.08 -12.04 -8.16
N LEU A 175 -8.66 -12.93 -7.37
CA LEU A 175 -8.69 -12.82 -5.91
C LEU A 175 -7.28 -12.79 -5.30
N LEU A 176 -6.36 -13.64 -5.77
CA LEU A 176 -4.97 -13.65 -5.31
C LEU A 176 -4.18 -12.44 -5.83
N GLY A 177 -4.46 -12.00 -7.05
CA GLY A 177 -3.86 -10.79 -7.62
C GLY A 177 -4.22 -9.55 -6.79
N THR A 178 -5.51 -9.32 -6.59
CA THR A 178 -6.02 -8.19 -5.79
C THR A 178 -5.72 -8.37 -4.29
N GLY A 179 -5.93 -9.58 -3.76
CA GLY A 179 -5.79 -9.86 -2.34
C GLY A 179 -4.34 -9.91 -1.86
N VAL A 180 -3.40 -10.37 -2.67
CA VAL A 180 -2.02 -10.58 -2.22
C VAL A 180 -1.01 -9.81 -3.07
N ALA A 181 -1.01 -10.01 -4.39
CA ALA A 181 0.07 -9.48 -5.22
C ALA A 181 0.13 -7.96 -5.18
N ILE A 182 -1.00 -7.29 -5.47
CA ILE A 182 -1.04 -5.84 -5.47
C ILE A 182 -0.94 -5.27 -4.05
N ALA A 183 -1.60 -5.87 -3.06
CA ALA A 183 -1.51 -5.41 -1.67
C ALA A 183 -0.04 -5.36 -1.20
N PHE A 184 0.77 -6.36 -1.55
CA PHE A 184 2.19 -6.37 -1.20
C PHE A 184 2.99 -5.33 -2.00
N ALA A 185 2.76 -5.25 -3.31
CA ALA A 185 3.42 -4.26 -4.16
C ALA A 185 3.14 -2.83 -3.69
N GLU A 186 1.90 -2.56 -3.32
CA GLU A 186 1.46 -1.27 -2.78
C GLU A 186 2.12 -0.95 -1.45
N GLU A 187 2.16 -1.87 -0.48
CA GLU A 187 2.78 -1.57 0.80
C GLU A 187 4.29 -1.35 0.68
N PHE A 188 4.98 -2.08 -0.20
CA PHE A 188 6.38 -1.79 -0.51
C PHE A 188 6.55 -0.44 -1.20
N PHE A 189 5.62 -0.05 -2.08
CA PHE A 189 5.65 1.25 -2.73
C PHE A 189 5.27 2.39 -1.77
N TRP A 190 4.07 2.34 -1.17
CA TRP A 190 3.53 3.45 -0.37
C TRP A 190 4.27 3.61 0.95
N ARG A 191 4.39 2.54 1.75
CA ARG A 191 4.89 2.58 3.13
C ARG A 191 6.40 2.44 3.21
N ALA A 192 6.96 1.47 2.49
CA ALA A 192 8.39 1.21 2.58
C ALA A 192 9.23 2.18 1.72
N TYR A 193 8.68 2.74 0.67
CA TYR A 193 9.40 3.65 -0.25
C TYR A 193 8.89 5.08 -0.18
N LEU A 194 7.66 5.36 -0.64
CA LEU A 194 7.21 6.72 -0.92
C LEU A 194 7.13 7.60 0.34
N LEU A 195 6.69 7.07 1.49
CA LEU A 195 6.69 7.81 2.77
C LEU A 195 8.05 8.41 3.12
N ARG A 196 9.13 7.78 2.67
CA ARG A 196 10.51 8.21 2.90
C ARG A 196 11.07 9.00 1.72
N ALA A 197 10.79 8.56 0.49
CA ALA A 197 11.32 9.15 -0.74
C ALA A 197 10.84 10.59 -0.99
N VAL A 198 9.63 10.93 -0.57
CA VAL A 198 9.12 12.32 -0.66
C VAL A 198 9.86 13.29 0.28
N ARG A 199 10.66 12.78 1.23
CA ARG A 199 11.46 13.58 2.15
C ARG A 199 12.88 13.82 1.62
N THR A 200 13.46 12.79 1.00
CA THR A 200 14.83 12.82 0.45
C THR A 200 15.03 11.72 -0.58
N PRO A 201 15.82 11.97 -1.63
CA PRO A 201 16.26 10.92 -2.56
C PRO A 201 17.00 9.76 -1.87
N ASP A 202 17.71 10.06 -0.77
CA ASP A 202 18.45 9.08 0.04
C ASP A 202 17.51 8.39 1.06
N PHE A 203 16.38 7.91 0.60
CA PHE A 203 15.27 7.42 1.43
C PHE A 203 15.62 6.24 2.35
N LEU A 204 16.64 5.45 2.03
CA LEU A 204 17.12 4.36 2.87
C LEU A 204 17.81 4.86 4.15
N ASP A 205 18.28 6.11 4.18
CA ASP A 205 18.86 6.73 5.38
C ASP A 205 17.77 7.09 6.42
N ILE A 206 16.50 7.14 5.99
CA ILE A 206 15.37 7.36 6.90
C ILE A 206 14.96 6.02 7.52
N PRO A 207 14.91 5.90 8.86
CA PRO A 207 14.49 4.69 9.52
C PRO A 207 13.10 4.22 9.08
N VAL A 208 12.93 2.89 8.98
CA VAL A 208 11.62 2.28 8.69
C VAL A 208 10.61 2.68 9.77
N GLY A 209 9.44 3.14 9.37
CA GLY A 209 8.39 3.59 10.28
C GLY A 209 8.63 4.97 10.91
N ALA A 210 9.63 5.73 10.43
CA ALA A 210 9.84 7.10 10.89
C ALA A 210 8.65 7.99 10.47
N PHE A 211 7.93 8.51 11.45
CA PHE A 211 6.78 9.38 11.23
C PHE A 211 7.20 10.79 10.77
N HIS A 212 6.50 11.30 9.77
CA HIS A 212 6.60 12.70 9.33
C HIS A 212 5.23 13.11 8.77
N ALA A 213 4.52 13.96 9.50
CA ALA A 213 3.11 14.28 9.21
C ALA A 213 2.85 14.72 7.76
N PRO A 214 3.63 15.66 7.15
CA PRO A 214 3.39 16.05 5.76
C PRO A 214 3.49 14.89 4.77
N SER A 215 4.54 14.05 4.86
CA SER A 215 4.68 12.88 3.99
C SER A 215 3.57 11.86 4.22
N PHE A 216 3.20 11.65 5.49
CA PHE A 216 2.17 10.70 5.88
C PHE A 216 0.81 11.06 5.27
N LEU A 217 0.41 12.33 5.42
CA LEU A 217 -0.87 12.82 4.87
C LEU A 217 -0.84 12.89 3.34
N ALA A 218 0.27 13.35 2.74
CA ALA A 218 0.41 13.41 1.29
C ALA A 218 0.31 12.03 0.65
N VAL A 219 1.00 11.03 1.21
CA VAL A 219 0.95 9.66 0.69
C VAL A 219 -0.43 9.04 0.89
N ALA A 220 -1.09 9.27 2.02
CA ALA A 220 -2.47 8.83 2.24
C ALA A 220 -3.45 9.48 1.24
N ALA A 221 -3.26 10.76 0.90
CA ALA A 221 -4.09 11.46 -0.09
C ALA A 221 -3.87 10.92 -1.51
N VAL A 222 -2.62 10.62 -1.90
CA VAL A 222 -2.35 10.01 -3.23
C VAL A 222 -2.88 8.57 -3.29
N PHE A 223 -2.73 7.79 -2.22
CA PHE A 223 -3.34 6.47 -2.10
C PHE A 223 -4.88 6.52 -2.22
N ALA A 224 -5.51 7.54 -1.63
CA ALA A 224 -6.94 7.76 -1.77
C ALA A 224 -7.35 8.05 -3.23
N ALA A 225 -6.56 8.87 -3.93
CA ALA A 225 -6.89 9.31 -5.29
C ALA A 225 -6.93 8.14 -6.30
N GLU A 226 -6.16 7.07 -6.09
CA GLU A 226 -6.21 5.89 -6.97
C GLU A 226 -7.50 5.06 -6.80
N HIS A 227 -8.26 5.29 -5.72
CA HIS A 227 -9.52 4.60 -5.45
C HIS A 227 -10.76 5.29 -6.05
N GLY A 228 -10.59 6.38 -6.80
CA GLY A 228 -11.67 7.06 -7.53
C GLY A 228 -12.84 7.43 -6.61
N SER A 229 -14.05 6.96 -6.94
CA SER A 229 -15.28 7.22 -6.17
C SER A 229 -15.23 6.73 -4.71
N LEU A 230 -14.31 5.83 -4.39
CA LEU A 230 -14.06 5.32 -3.04
C LEU A 230 -12.84 5.98 -2.38
N ALA A 231 -12.49 7.20 -2.77
CA ALA A 231 -11.34 7.93 -2.24
C ALA A 231 -11.41 8.15 -0.72
N VAL A 232 -12.61 8.38 -0.16
CA VAL A 232 -12.77 8.59 1.29
C VAL A 232 -12.36 7.34 2.08
N PRO A 233 -12.93 6.15 1.86
CA PRO A 233 -12.47 4.94 2.55
C PRO A 233 -11.03 4.59 2.17
N GLY A 234 -10.57 4.87 0.96
CA GLY A 234 -9.16 4.76 0.55
C GLY A 234 -8.24 5.62 1.41
N PHE A 235 -8.59 6.88 1.69
CA PHE A 235 -7.83 7.75 2.59
C PHE A 235 -7.74 7.18 4.00
N LEU A 236 -8.87 6.74 4.56
CA LEU A 236 -8.93 6.16 5.90
C LEU A 236 -8.14 4.85 6.00
N ALA A 237 -8.20 4.00 4.97
CA ALA A 237 -7.35 2.81 4.84
C ALA A 237 -5.86 3.19 4.78
N GLY A 238 -5.53 4.20 3.98
CA GLY A 238 -4.18 4.76 3.88
C GLY A 238 -3.61 5.19 5.22
N LEU A 239 -4.41 5.87 6.03
CA LEU A 239 -4.06 6.25 7.40
C LEU A 239 -3.91 5.02 8.31
N ALA A 240 -4.84 4.07 8.26
CA ALA A 240 -4.83 2.89 9.13
C ALA A 240 -3.59 2.01 8.90
N TYR A 241 -3.28 1.66 7.63
CA TYR A 241 -2.07 0.89 7.30
C TYR A 241 -0.80 1.69 7.59
N GLY A 242 -0.82 3.01 7.35
CA GLY A 242 0.28 3.90 7.69
C GLY A 242 0.55 3.95 9.20
N ILE A 243 -0.47 4.05 10.04
CA ILE A 243 -0.35 4.02 11.51
C ILE A 243 0.20 2.67 11.96
N LEU A 244 -0.33 1.56 11.42
CA LEU A 244 0.18 0.23 11.73
C LEU A 244 1.67 0.13 11.40
N PHE A 245 2.07 0.57 10.19
CA PHE A 245 3.48 0.57 9.76
C PHE A 245 4.38 1.41 10.67
N VAL A 246 3.96 2.62 11.05
CA VAL A 246 4.72 3.50 11.95
C VAL A 246 4.89 2.87 13.34
N ARG A 247 3.83 2.25 13.88
CA ARG A 247 3.82 1.64 15.21
C ARG A 247 4.64 0.36 15.28
N THR A 248 4.53 -0.49 14.27
CA THR A 248 5.23 -1.77 14.21
C THR A 248 6.64 -1.66 13.63
N ARG A 249 6.91 -0.66 12.81
CA ARG A 249 8.13 -0.55 11.98
C ARG A 249 8.36 -1.80 11.13
N ASP A 250 7.25 -2.40 10.67
CA ASP A 250 7.25 -3.68 9.98
C ASP A 250 6.33 -3.58 8.76
N VAL A 251 6.91 -3.57 7.56
CA VAL A 251 6.15 -3.52 6.31
C VAL A 251 5.28 -4.76 6.11
N TRP A 252 5.72 -5.91 6.64
CA TRP A 252 4.96 -7.15 6.51
C TRP A 252 3.64 -7.10 7.29
N ALA A 253 3.61 -6.37 8.42
CA ALA A 253 2.37 -6.13 9.14
C ALA A 253 1.37 -5.34 8.29
N ALA A 254 1.84 -4.31 7.58
CA ALA A 254 1.00 -3.55 6.65
C ALA A 254 0.54 -4.42 5.46
N CYS A 255 1.45 -5.20 4.86
CA CYS A 255 1.11 -6.17 3.81
C CYS A 255 0.03 -7.16 4.25
N LEU A 256 0.16 -7.72 5.46
CA LEU A 256 -0.83 -8.66 5.98
C LEU A 256 -2.19 -7.99 6.23
N ALA A 257 -2.20 -6.79 6.81
CA ALA A 257 -3.43 -6.05 7.05
C ALA A 257 -4.16 -5.73 5.74
N HIS A 258 -3.44 -5.23 4.75
CA HIS A 258 -3.99 -4.91 3.44
C HIS A 258 -4.48 -6.17 2.70
N ALA A 259 -3.68 -7.23 2.66
CA ALA A 259 -4.10 -8.50 2.06
C ALA A 259 -5.35 -9.08 2.76
N ALA A 260 -5.42 -9.02 4.09
CA ALA A 260 -6.58 -9.48 4.84
C ALA A 260 -7.84 -8.67 4.49
N THR A 261 -7.72 -7.34 4.34
CA THR A 261 -8.83 -6.48 3.88
C THR A 261 -9.31 -6.91 2.49
N ASN A 262 -8.40 -7.02 1.52
CA ASN A 262 -8.76 -7.30 0.13
C ASN A 262 -9.35 -8.72 -0.03
N LEU A 263 -8.79 -9.71 0.64
CA LEU A 263 -9.32 -11.08 0.63
C LEU A 263 -10.71 -11.14 1.29
N ALA A 264 -10.92 -10.44 2.39
CA ALA A 264 -12.23 -10.36 3.04
C ALA A 264 -13.24 -9.64 2.14
N LEU A 265 -12.83 -8.56 1.45
CA LEU A 265 -13.68 -7.84 0.51
C LEU A 265 -14.05 -8.73 -0.69
N GLY A 266 -13.09 -9.47 -1.27
CA GLY A 266 -13.38 -10.42 -2.34
C GLY A 266 -14.33 -11.55 -1.92
N ALA A 267 -14.19 -12.08 -0.70
CA ALA A 267 -15.13 -13.05 -0.15
C ALA A 267 -16.53 -12.43 0.07
N TYR A 268 -16.58 -11.17 0.53
CA TYR A 268 -17.83 -10.41 0.70
C TYR A 268 -18.52 -10.20 -0.65
N VAL A 269 -17.82 -9.72 -1.67
CA VAL A 269 -18.36 -9.52 -3.02
C VAL A 269 -18.95 -10.83 -3.57
N LEU A 270 -18.20 -11.93 -3.46
CA LEU A 270 -18.66 -13.23 -3.91
C LEU A 270 -19.92 -13.71 -3.17
N ALA A 271 -20.03 -13.43 -1.87
CA ALA A 271 -21.14 -13.88 -1.04
C ALA A 271 -22.40 -13.00 -1.19
N THR A 272 -22.24 -11.72 -1.49
CA THR A 272 -23.35 -10.74 -1.45
C THR A 272 -23.73 -10.19 -2.82
N GLY A 273 -22.86 -10.32 -3.83
CA GLY A 273 -23.08 -9.74 -5.15
C GLY A 273 -22.79 -8.23 -5.24
N HIS A 274 -22.13 -7.64 -4.24
CA HIS A 274 -21.72 -6.22 -4.25
C HIS A 274 -20.47 -5.99 -5.10
N TRP A 275 -20.61 -6.22 -6.43
CA TRP A 275 -19.50 -6.16 -7.39
C TRP A 275 -18.94 -4.74 -7.61
N GLU A 276 -19.63 -3.70 -7.14
CA GLU A 276 -19.15 -2.32 -7.18
C GLU A 276 -17.85 -2.08 -6.37
N PHE A 277 -17.51 -3.01 -5.50
CA PHE A 277 -16.25 -3.00 -4.73
C PHE A 277 -15.10 -3.73 -5.42
N TRP A 278 -15.32 -4.26 -6.65
CA TRP A 278 -14.34 -5.14 -7.30
C TRP A 278 -13.70 -4.54 -8.56
#